data_c7c8275281a5bef311592d3f7124c060
#
_entry.id   c7c8275281a5bef311592d3f7124c060
#
_cell.length_a   1.000
_cell.length_b   1.000
_cell.length_c   1.000
_cell.angle_alpha   90.00
_cell.angle_beta   90.00
_cell.angle_gamma   90.00
#
_symmetry.space_group_name_H-M   'P 1'
#
loop_
_entity.id
_entity.type
_entity.pdbx_description
1 polymer ?
#
loop_
_entity_poly.entity_id
_entity_poly.type
_entity_poly.pdbx_seq_one_letter_code
_entity_poly.pdbx_strand_id
1 'polypeptide(L)'
;DLKSKEIYNDWLLKYQNTDRCTGSKSSDMKQAIVDFFKESADIMIATEAGSEGINLQFCNMLINYDLPWNPQRIEQRIGRVHRYGQKHDVVVINFINKKNEADRRVHELLSSKFKLFEGVFGASDEVLGTIQSGVDFEKRILKIYQTCRTSEEIENAFNDLQNEFSSAINEKTLQTREKLLE
;
A
#
# COMPACT_ATOMS: atom_id res chain seq x y z
N ASP A 1 20.31 -8.27 10.54
CA ASP A 1 21.04 -7.11 11.04
C ASP A 1 21.34 -7.31 12.51
N LEU A 2 22.56 -6.95 12.97
CA LEU A 2 23.00 -7.08 14.37
C LEU A 2 22.11 -6.27 15.31
N LYS A 3 21.79 -5.04 14.93
CA LYS A 3 20.95 -4.14 15.71
C LYS A 3 19.54 -4.68 15.93
N SER A 4 18.95 -5.29 14.92
CA SER A 4 17.62 -5.92 15.05
C SER A 4 17.62 -7.10 16.01
N LYS A 5 18.73 -7.84 16.11
CA LYS A 5 18.86 -8.93 17.08
C LYS A 5 18.99 -8.42 18.51
N GLU A 6 19.73 -7.32 18.72
CA GLU A 6 19.85 -6.69 20.03
C GLU A 6 18.48 -6.18 20.50
N ILE A 7 17.78 -5.40 19.66
CA ILE A 7 16.42 -4.93 19.94
C ILE A 7 15.48 -6.10 20.32
N TYR A 8 15.55 -7.19 19.57
CA TYR A 8 14.71 -8.36 19.84
C TYR A 8 15.07 -9.04 21.16
N ASN A 9 16.34 -9.18 21.49
CA ASN A 9 16.78 -9.78 22.76
C ASN A 9 16.34 -8.94 23.95
N ASP A 10 16.49 -7.62 23.88
CA ASP A 10 16.07 -6.70 24.93
C ASP A 10 14.54 -6.75 25.11
N TRP A 11 13.81 -6.81 23.99
CA TRP A 11 12.37 -6.95 24.02
C TRP A 11 11.92 -8.28 24.64
N LEU A 12 12.61 -9.39 24.32
CA LEU A 12 12.34 -10.70 24.91
C LEU A 12 12.57 -10.70 26.42
N LEU A 13 13.65 -10.11 26.92
CA LEU A 13 13.91 -9.99 28.36
C LEU A 13 12.77 -9.29 29.09
N LYS A 14 12.11 -8.31 28.42
CA LYS A 14 11.00 -7.56 28.99
C LYS A 14 9.65 -8.28 28.90
N TYR A 15 9.40 -9.05 27.83
CA TYR A 15 8.06 -9.54 27.50
C TYR A 15 7.91 -11.05 27.34
N GLN A 16 8.96 -11.87 27.47
CA GLN A 16 8.93 -13.32 27.23
C GLN A 16 7.90 -14.10 28.06
N ASN A 17 7.49 -13.57 29.22
CA ASN A 17 6.53 -14.20 30.13
C ASN A 17 5.16 -13.46 30.10
N THR A 18 4.86 -12.74 29.05
CA THR A 18 3.60 -11.99 28.89
C THR A 18 2.87 -12.44 27.64
N ASP A 19 1.58 -12.12 27.56
CA ASP A 19 0.73 -12.38 26.37
C ASP A 19 1.21 -11.63 25.10
N ARG A 20 2.19 -10.75 25.23
CA ARG A 20 2.79 -10.02 24.09
C ARG A 20 3.74 -10.90 23.29
N CYS A 21 4.34 -11.89 23.90
CA CYS A 21 5.20 -12.86 23.24
C CYS A 21 4.35 -13.97 22.64
N THR A 22 4.32 -14.07 21.31
CA THR A 22 3.50 -15.05 20.60
C THR A 22 4.16 -16.43 20.47
N GLY A 23 5.47 -16.52 20.78
CA GLY A 23 6.30 -17.69 20.53
C GLY A 23 6.76 -17.84 19.09
N SER A 24 6.28 -17.00 18.18
CA SER A 24 6.76 -16.92 16.81
C SER A 24 7.88 -15.88 16.71
N LYS A 25 9.11 -16.33 16.53
CA LYS A 25 10.28 -15.44 16.43
C LYS A 25 10.12 -14.34 15.39
N SER A 26 9.48 -14.63 14.27
CA SER A 26 9.26 -13.63 13.21
C SER A 26 8.26 -12.56 13.63
N SER A 27 7.16 -12.98 14.27
CA SER A 27 6.13 -12.06 14.78
C SER A 27 6.68 -11.21 15.92
N ASP A 28 7.33 -11.86 16.88
CA ASP A 28 7.87 -11.20 18.07
C ASP A 28 9.00 -10.22 17.70
N MET A 29 9.83 -10.55 16.70
CA MET A 29 10.86 -9.63 16.19
C MET A 29 10.24 -8.40 15.50
N LYS A 30 9.17 -8.58 14.73
CA LYS A 30 8.44 -7.45 14.12
C LYS A 30 7.85 -6.54 15.21
N GLN A 31 7.25 -7.12 16.23
CA GLN A 31 6.69 -6.37 17.35
C GLN A 31 7.79 -5.62 18.13
N ALA A 32 8.93 -6.25 18.38
CA ALA A 32 10.07 -5.63 19.04
C ALA A 32 10.58 -4.39 18.27
N ILE A 33 10.68 -4.50 16.93
CA ILE A 33 11.10 -3.39 16.08
C ILE A 33 10.06 -2.26 16.10
N VAL A 34 8.77 -2.57 16.08
CA VAL A 34 7.68 -1.58 16.16
C VAL A 34 7.70 -0.85 17.49
N ASP A 35 7.87 -1.58 18.61
CA ASP A 35 7.96 -0.98 19.94
C ASP A 35 9.21 -0.09 20.06
N PHE A 36 10.35 -0.54 19.58
CA PHE A 36 11.57 0.27 19.55
C PHE A 36 11.40 1.54 18.72
N PHE A 37 10.76 1.44 17.54
CA PHE A 37 10.46 2.60 16.71
C PHE A 37 9.58 3.61 17.46
N LYS A 38 8.54 3.13 18.10
CA LYS A 38 7.60 3.97 18.85
C LYS A 38 8.27 4.73 20.01
N GLU A 39 9.22 4.09 20.69
CA GLU A 39 9.81 4.60 21.93
C GLU A 39 11.14 5.33 21.72
N SER A 40 11.90 4.99 20.66
CA SER A 40 13.33 5.34 20.60
C SER A 40 13.85 5.72 19.22
N ALA A 41 13.02 5.75 18.19
CA ALA A 41 13.48 6.08 16.85
C ALA A 41 12.52 7.04 16.12
N ASP A 42 13.06 7.95 15.33
CA ASP A 42 12.29 8.95 14.58
C ASP A 42 11.85 8.42 13.19
N ILE A 43 12.62 7.51 12.62
CA ILE A 43 12.39 7.00 11.26
C ILE A 43 12.51 5.48 11.26
N MET A 44 11.53 4.82 10.64
CA MET A 44 11.56 3.39 10.34
C MET A 44 11.65 3.18 8.83
N ILE A 45 12.66 2.44 8.38
CA ILE A 45 12.79 2.00 6.99
C ILE A 45 12.41 0.52 6.94
N ALA A 46 11.44 0.20 6.09
CA ALA A 46 10.96 -1.16 5.94
C ALA A 46 10.85 -1.56 4.47
N THR A 47 11.18 -2.80 4.17
CA THR A 47 10.78 -3.43 2.91
C THR A 47 9.31 -3.82 2.97
N GLU A 48 8.69 -4.13 1.84
CA GLU A 48 7.30 -4.54 1.78
C GLU A 48 7.03 -5.76 2.68
N ALA A 49 7.84 -6.81 2.57
CA ALA A 49 7.74 -7.99 3.43
C ALA A 49 7.98 -7.66 4.92
N GLY A 50 8.87 -6.70 5.22
CA GLY A 50 9.16 -6.24 6.57
C GLY A 50 7.99 -5.47 7.20
N SER A 51 7.25 -4.72 6.38
CA SER A 51 6.10 -3.93 6.84
C SER A 51 4.79 -4.74 6.93
N GLU A 52 4.76 -5.95 6.40
CA GLU A 52 3.58 -6.80 6.38
C GLU A 52 3.19 -7.24 7.80
N GLY A 53 1.91 -7.07 8.13
CA GLY A 53 1.36 -7.49 9.43
C GLY A 53 1.66 -6.56 10.61
N ILE A 54 2.42 -5.46 10.44
CA ILE A 54 2.68 -4.50 11.52
C ILE A 54 1.59 -3.43 11.64
N ASN A 55 1.49 -2.86 12.84
CA ASN A 55 0.58 -1.75 13.13
C ASN A 55 1.39 -0.49 13.47
N LEU A 56 1.24 0.55 12.64
CA LEU A 56 1.95 1.82 12.74
C LEU A 56 0.99 3.01 12.94
N GLN A 57 -0.18 2.78 13.54
CA GLN A 57 -1.19 3.84 13.72
C GLN A 57 -0.75 5.00 14.64
N PHE A 58 0.37 4.88 15.32
CA PHE A 58 0.99 5.98 16.06
C PHE A 58 1.78 6.94 15.15
N CYS A 59 2.03 6.55 13.88
CA CYS A 59 2.65 7.40 12.88
C CYS A 59 1.56 8.15 12.11
N ASN A 60 1.90 9.35 11.66
CA ASN A 60 1.05 10.15 10.78
C ASN A 60 1.73 10.53 9.46
N MET A 61 2.92 9.97 9.19
CA MET A 61 3.64 10.19 7.94
C MET A 61 4.08 8.86 7.36
N LEU A 62 3.81 8.66 6.07
CA LEU A 62 4.24 7.52 5.26
C LEU A 62 5.00 8.03 4.04
N ILE A 63 6.21 7.54 3.82
CA ILE A 63 7.03 7.87 2.66
C ILE A 63 7.20 6.61 1.80
N ASN A 64 6.66 6.64 0.58
CA ASN A 64 6.94 5.63 -0.43
C ASN A 64 8.19 6.05 -1.21
N TYR A 65 9.34 5.48 -0.82
CA TYR A 65 10.60 5.72 -1.52
C TYR A 65 10.58 5.08 -2.90
N ASP A 66 10.07 3.85 -2.98
CA ASP A 66 9.70 3.19 -4.24
C ASP A 66 8.19 3.24 -4.37
N LEU A 67 7.70 3.79 -5.47
CA LEU A 67 6.27 3.77 -5.75
C LEU A 67 5.90 2.41 -6.36
N PRO A 68 5.13 1.57 -5.67
CA PRO A 68 4.69 0.31 -6.23
C PRO A 68 3.73 0.57 -7.39
N TRP A 69 3.84 -0.22 -8.45
CA TRP A 69 2.97 -0.10 -9.62
C TRP A 69 1.53 -0.56 -9.32
N ASN A 70 1.37 -1.39 -8.30
CA ASN A 70 0.06 -1.85 -7.86
C ASN A 70 -0.55 -0.88 -6.83
N PRO A 71 -1.68 -0.22 -7.15
CA PRO A 71 -2.35 0.70 -6.23
C PRO A 71 -2.76 0.05 -4.91
N GLN A 72 -3.16 -1.23 -4.91
CA GLN A 72 -3.52 -1.96 -3.69
C GLN A 72 -2.36 -2.00 -2.68
N ARG A 73 -1.11 -2.09 -3.15
CA ARG A 73 0.06 -2.07 -2.27
C ARG A 73 0.21 -0.72 -1.56
N ILE A 74 -0.09 0.38 -2.25
CA ILE A 74 -0.09 1.72 -1.64
C ILE A 74 -1.18 1.81 -0.58
N GLU A 75 -2.39 1.34 -0.88
CA GLU A 75 -3.50 1.31 0.07
C GLU A 75 -3.17 0.43 1.29
N GLN A 76 -2.58 -0.73 1.08
CA GLN A 76 -2.11 -1.60 2.17
C GLN A 76 -1.04 -0.89 3.03
N ARG A 77 -0.11 -0.16 2.43
CA ARG A 77 0.89 0.64 3.16
C ARG A 77 0.20 1.76 3.94
N ILE A 78 -0.72 2.51 3.32
CA ILE A 78 -1.51 3.55 3.99
C ILE A 78 -2.31 2.93 5.14
N GLY A 79 -2.95 1.79 4.94
CA GLY A 79 -3.70 1.07 5.96
C GLY A 79 -2.88 0.58 7.17
N ARG A 80 -1.54 0.62 7.12
CA ARG A 80 -0.68 0.39 8.31
C ARG A 80 -0.65 1.58 9.25
N VAL A 81 -0.82 2.78 8.72
CA VAL A 81 -0.75 4.07 9.42
C VAL A 81 -2.15 4.64 9.65
N HIS A 82 -2.99 4.62 8.64
CA HIS A 82 -4.38 5.09 8.69
C HIS A 82 -5.32 3.95 9.08
N ARG A 83 -5.63 3.86 10.37
CA ARG A 83 -6.54 2.85 10.95
C ARG A 83 -7.50 3.50 11.92
N TYR A 84 -8.54 2.74 12.30
CA TYR A 84 -9.46 3.16 13.36
C TYR A 84 -8.66 3.53 14.63
N GLY A 85 -8.90 4.75 15.13
CA GLY A 85 -8.17 5.30 16.29
C GLY A 85 -6.98 6.20 15.93
N GLN A 86 -6.67 6.42 14.64
CA GLN A 86 -5.74 7.46 14.21
C GLN A 86 -6.32 8.84 14.56
N LYS A 87 -5.52 9.65 15.28
CA LYS A 87 -5.95 10.96 15.80
C LYS A 87 -5.50 12.14 14.93
N HIS A 88 -4.61 11.88 13.98
CA HIS A 88 -3.98 12.90 13.17
C HIS A 88 -4.20 12.60 11.69
N ASP A 89 -4.22 13.64 10.88
CA ASP A 89 -4.21 13.50 9.43
C ASP A 89 -2.94 12.78 8.98
N VAL A 90 -3.10 11.79 8.10
CA VAL A 90 -1.98 11.02 7.57
C VAL A 90 -1.45 11.69 6.32
N VAL A 91 -0.17 12.04 6.34
CA VAL A 91 0.55 12.58 5.19
C VAL A 91 1.24 11.44 4.44
N VAL A 92 0.94 11.28 3.16
CA VAL A 92 1.56 10.29 2.28
C VAL A 92 2.44 10.99 1.26
N ILE A 93 3.74 10.69 1.29
CA ILE A 93 4.73 11.25 0.36
C ILE A 93 5.16 10.14 -0.60
N ASN A 94 5.04 10.40 -1.91
CA ASN A 94 5.48 9.49 -2.95
C ASN A 94 6.66 10.11 -3.72
N PHE A 95 7.80 9.42 -3.74
CA PHE A 95 8.91 9.80 -4.60
C PHE A 95 8.72 9.25 -6.01
N ILE A 96 8.94 10.10 -7.01
CA ILE A 96 8.75 9.77 -8.41
C ILE A 96 9.98 10.21 -9.20
N ASN A 97 10.52 9.32 -10.01
CA ASN A 97 11.54 9.69 -10.97
C ASN A 97 10.89 10.34 -12.20
N LYS A 98 10.88 11.67 -12.26
CA LYS A 98 10.29 12.44 -13.38
C LYS A 98 10.91 12.13 -14.75
N LYS A 99 12.12 11.57 -14.79
CA LYS A 99 12.78 11.16 -16.04
C LYS A 99 12.36 9.77 -16.51
N ASN A 100 11.68 9.01 -15.65
CA ASN A 100 11.15 7.71 -15.99
C ASN A 100 9.68 7.85 -16.39
N GLU A 101 9.39 7.61 -17.65
CA GLU A 101 8.02 7.65 -18.22
C GLU A 101 7.08 6.69 -17.46
N ALA A 102 7.59 5.52 -17.05
CA ALA A 102 6.88 4.53 -16.29
C ALA A 102 6.35 5.07 -14.95
N ASP A 103 7.25 5.65 -14.16
CA ASP A 103 6.91 6.21 -12.85
C ASP A 103 5.90 7.35 -12.98
N ARG A 104 6.04 8.18 -14.01
CA ARG A 104 5.11 9.28 -14.29
C ARG A 104 3.71 8.76 -14.59
N ARG A 105 3.58 7.76 -15.45
CA ARG A 105 2.30 7.17 -15.85
C ARG A 105 1.62 6.42 -14.72
N VAL A 106 2.37 5.65 -13.95
CA VAL A 106 1.84 4.99 -12.75
C VAL A 106 1.34 6.04 -11.76
N HIS A 107 2.06 7.13 -11.56
CA HIS A 107 1.61 8.22 -10.70
C HIS A 107 0.32 8.89 -11.21
N GLU A 108 0.20 9.15 -12.51
CA GLU A 108 -1.01 9.70 -13.12
C GLU A 108 -2.21 8.77 -12.93
N LEU A 109 -2.02 7.46 -13.16
CA LEU A 109 -3.03 6.44 -12.89
C LEU A 109 -3.46 6.40 -11.42
N LEU A 110 -2.50 6.45 -10.51
CA LEU A 110 -2.76 6.47 -9.07
C LEU A 110 -3.49 7.73 -8.64
N SER A 111 -3.07 8.89 -9.16
CA SER A 111 -3.69 10.19 -8.85
C SER A 111 -5.13 10.25 -9.33
N SER A 112 -5.43 9.72 -10.52
CA SER A 112 -6.80 9.65 -11.03
C SER A 112 -7.66 8.67 -10.25
N LYS A 113 -7.11 7.54 -9.79
CA LYS A 113 -7.79 6.58 -8.91
C LYS A 113 -8.06 7.17 -7.53
N PHE A 114 -7.07 7.83 -6.92
CA PHE A 114 -7.27 8.48 -5.62
C PHE A 114 -8.31 9.60 -5.69
N LYS A 115 -8.41 10.34 -6.79
CA LYS A 115 -9.51 11.30 -7.02
C LYS A 115 -10.87 10.62 -7.17
N LEU A 116 -10.92 9.42 -7.77
CA LEU A 116 -12.15 8.62 -7.82
C LEU A 116 -12.57 8.11 -6.43
N PHE A 117 -11.62 7.95 -5.51
CA PHE A 117 -11.84 7.46 -4.15
C PHE A 117 -11.98 8.56 -3.09
N GLU A 118 -11.72 9.84 -3.40
CA GLU A 118 -11.96 10.98 -2.46
C GLU A 118 -13.39 11.04 -1.92
N GLY A 119 -14.34 10.33 -2.53
CA GLY A 119 -15.72 10.17 -2.05
C GLY A 119 -16.06 8.83 -1.40
N VAL A 120 -15.13 7.86 -1.32
CA VAL A 120 -15.43 6.45 -0.99
C VAL A 120 -14.39 5.84 -0.03
N PHE A 121 -13.62 6.63 0.70
CA PHE A 121 -12.78 6.12 1.79
C PHE A 121 -13.68 5.53 2.88
N GLY A 122 -13.86 4.24 2.85
CA GLY A 122 -14.67 3.48 3.83
C GLY A 122 -15.61 2.42 3.26
N ALA A 123 -15.83 2.35 1.95
CA ALA A 123 -16.80 1.42 1.37
C ALA A 123 -16.19 0.33 0.46
N SER A 124 -14.86 0.19 0.40
CA SER A 124 -14.29 -0.38 -0.81
C SER A 124 -13.31 -1.55 -0.72
N ASP A 125 -13.20 -2.25 0.39
CA ASP A 125 -12.49 -3.55 0.35
C ASP A 125 -13.20 -4.53 -0.61
N GLU A 126 -14.52 -4.43 -0.73
CA GLU A 126 -15.32 -5.24 -1.66
C GLU A 126 -15.23 -4.76 -3.12
N VAL A 127 -15.16 -3.46 -3.36
CA VAL A 127 -15.07 -2.89 -4.71
C VAL A 127 -13.65 -3.03 -5.29
N LEU A 128 -12.62 -2.92 -4.46
CA LEU A 128 -11.23 -3.09 -4.85
C LEU A 128 -10.83 -4.57 -5.00
N GLY A 129 -11.37 -5.44 -4.17
CA GLY A 129 -11.15 -6.90 -4.26
C GLY A 129 -11.72 -7.52 -5.53
N THR A 130 -12.56 -6.79 -6.26
CA THR A 130 -13.17 -7.24 -7.51
C THR A 130 -12.51 -6.70 -8.78
N ILE A 131 -11.66 -5.68 -8.67
CA ILE A 131 -10.74 -5.32 -9.75
C ILE A 131 -9.65 -6.39 -9.68
N GLN A 132 -9.67 -7.32 -10.64
CA GLN A 132 -8.74 -8.43 -10.88
C GLN A 132 -7.51 -8.41 -9.95
N SER A 133 -7.14 -9.54 -9.36
CA SER A 133 -6.07 -9.64 -8.36
C SER A 133 -4.90 -8.70 -8.70
N GLY A 134 -4.33 -8.02 -7.70
CA GLY A 134 -3.25 -7.05 -7.95
C GLY A 134 -2.09 -7.61 -8.78
N VAL A 135 -1.94 -8.93 -8.80
CA VAL A 135 -1.01 -9.69 -9.67
C VAL A 135 -1.32 -9.51 -11.15
N ASP A 136 -2.59 -9.43 -11.53
CA ASP A 136 -2.96 -9.25 -12.94
C ASP A 136 -2.72 -7.82 -13.42
N PHE A 137 -2.87 -6.83 -12.54
CA PHE A 137 -2.54 -5.45 -12.85
C PHE A 137 -1.03 -5.26 -13.07
N GLU A 138 -0.19 -5.81 -12.20
CA GLU A 138 1.27 -5.77 -12.36
C GLU A 138 1.72 -6.46 -13.65
N LYS A 139 1.15 -7.62 -13.97
CA LYS A 139 1.42 -8.33 -15.22
C LYS A 139 1.04 -7.52 -16.45
N ARG A 140 -0.07 -6.80 -16.42
CA ARG A 140 -0.52 -5.95 -17.51
C ARG A 140 0.41 -4.76 -17.73
N ILE A 141 0.82 -4.08 -16.65
CA ILE A 141 1.82 -3.02 -16.73
C ILE A 141 3.14 -3.57 -17.28
N LEU A 142 3.62 -4.70 -16.75
CA LEU A 142 4.83 -5.32 -17.24
C LEU A 142 4.73 -5.67 -18.74
N LYS A 143 3.58 -6.17 -19.18
CA LYS A 143 3.32 -6.49 -20.59
C LYS A 143 3.40 -5.24 -21.46
N ILE A 144 2.83 -4.09 -21.04
CA ILE A 144 2.93 -2.82 -21.77
C ILE A 144 4.40 -2.47 -21.99
N TYR A 145 5.24 -2.52 -20.93
CA TYR A 145 6.67 -2.22 -21.07
C TYR A 145 7.45 -3.23 -21.91
N GLN A 146 7.04 -4.48 -21.93
CA GLN A 146 7.68 -5.50 -22.74
C GLN A 146 7.30 -5.42 -24.22
N THR A 147 6.10 -4.96 -24.53
CA THR A 147 5.56 -4.97 -25.91
C THR A 147 5.66 -3.62 -26.60
N CYS A 148 5.47 -2.52 -25.89
CA CYS A 148 5.51 -1.17 -26.44
C CYS A 148 6.96 -0.67 -26.54
N ARG A 149 7.31 -0.07 -27.67
CA ARG A 149 8.68 0.39 -27.96
C ARG A 149 8.79 1.90 -28.02
N THR A 150 7.70 2.59 -28.28
CA THR A 150 7.65 4.05 -28.38
C THR A 150 6.84 4.64 -27.24
N SER A 151 7.10 5.90 -26.90
CA SER A 151 6.33 6.62 -25.89
C SER A 151 4.84 6.71 -26.25
N GLU A 152 4.52 6.84 -27.52
CA GLU A 152 3.15 6.90 -28.02
C GLU A 152 2.41 5.56 -27.83
N GLU A 153 3.06 4.43 -28.16
CA GLU A 153 2.50 3.09 -27.91
C GLU A 153 2.25 2.85 -26.42
N ILE A 154 3.19 3.27 -25.57
CA ILE A 154 3.06 3.16 -24.12
C ILE A 154 1.88 4.00 -23.63
N GLU A 155 1.76 5.25 -24.13
CA GLU A 155 0.67 6.15 -23.77
C GLU A 155 -0.69 5.58 -24.15
N ASN A 156 -0.84 5.10 -25.38
CA ASN A 156 -2.08 4.50 -25.87
C ASN A 156 -2.45 3.26 -25.05
N ALA A 157 -1.51 2.36 -24.77
CA ALA A 157 -1.75 1.15 -24.00
C ALA A 157 -2.16 1.45 -22.54
N PHE A 158 -1.61 2.51 -21.94
CA PHE A 158 -2.04 2.94 -20.60
C PHE A 158 -3.42 3.61 -20.65
N ASN A 159 -3.74 4.40 -21.67
CA ASN A 159 -5.08 4.98 -21.84
C ASN A 159 -6.14 3.89 -22.02
N ASP A 160 -5.87 2.85 -22.80
CA ASP A 160 -6.75 1.71 -22.96
C ASP A 160 -6.97 0.96 -21.61
N LEU A 161 -5.89 0.72 -20.88
CA LEU A 161 -5.95 0.12 -19.56
C LEU A 161 -6.78 0.97 -18.59
N GLN A 162 -6.62 2.28 -18.60
CA GLN A 162 -7.39 3.21 -17.77
C GLN A 162 -8.88 3.20 -18.12
N ASN A 163 -9.22 3.21 -19.41
CA ASN A 163 -10.60 3.16 -19.87
C ASN A 163 -11.29 1.84 -19.48
N GLU A 164 -10.60 0.72 -19.63
CA GLU A 164 -11.10 -0.60 -19.20
C GLU A 164 -11.40 -0.63 -17.70
N PHE A 165 -10.48 -0.11 -16.87
CA PHE A 165 -10.71 -0.07 -15.42
C PHE A 165 -11.83 0.90 -15.03
N SER A 166 -11.93 2.05 -15.66
CA SER A 166 -13.00 3.03 -15.40
C SER A 166 -14.38 2.44 -15.73
N SER A 167 -14.48 1.71 -16.83
CA SER A 167 -15.71 1.01 -17.23
C SER A 167 -16.11 -0.07 -16.21
N ALA A 168 -15.16 -0.90 -15.78
CA ALA A 168 -15.39 -1.96 -14.80
C ALA A 168 -15.79 -1.39 -13.41
N ILE A 169 -15.20 -0.28 -12.99
CA ILE A 169 -15.54 0.40 -11.73
C ILE A 169 -16.98 0.96 -11.80
N ASN A 170 -17.32 1.63 -12.91
CA ASN A 170 -18.65 2.21 -13.09
C ASN A 170 -19.74 1.13 -13.09
N GLU A 171 -19.53 0.03 -13.79
CA GLU A 171 -20.47 -1.09 -13.85
C GLU A 171 -20.73 -1.69 -12.47
N LYS A 172 -19.69 -1.89 -11.67
CA LYS A 172 -19.84 -2.43 -10.32
C LYS A 172 -20.44 -1.44 -9.33
N THR A 173 -20.11 -0.16 -9.44
CA THR A 173 -20.73 0.88 -8.61
C THR A 173 -22.24 0.92 -8.86
N LEU A 174 -22.69 0.74 -10.10
CA LEU A 174 -24.10 0.64 -10.45
C LEU A 174 -24.73 -0.62 -9.83
N GLN A 175 -24.12 -1.80 -10.00
CA GLN A 175 -24.61 -3.06 -9.43
C GLN A 175 -24.69 -3.02 -7.88
N THR A 176 -23.72 -2.37 -7.22
CA THR A 176 -23.74 -2.22 -5.75
C THR A 176 -24.85 -1.28 -5.30
N ARG A 177 -25.11 -0.20 -6.05
CA ARG A 177 -26.23 0.71 -5.74
C ARG A 177 -27.58 0.03 -5.93
N GLU A 178 -27.75 -0.78 -6.97
CA GLU A 178 -28.98 -1.55 -7.20
C GLU A 178 -29.25 -2.53 -6.05
N LYS A 179 -28.23 -3.25 -5.58
CA LYS A 179 -28.35 -4.19 -4.43
C LYS A 179 -28.59 -3.51 -3.08
N LEU A 180 -28.28 -2.24 -2.94
CA LEU A 180 -28.55 -1.48 -1.71
C LEU A 180 -29.96 -0.84 -1.70
N LEU A 181 -30.66 -0.83 -2.84
CA LEU A 181 -31.99 -0.29 -3.00
C LEU A 181 -33.09 -1.38 -3.01
N GLU A 182 -32.68 -2.66 -3.04
CA GLU A 182 -33.53 -3.85 -2.79
C GLU A 182 -33.52 -4.20 -1.28
#